data_865cf88f519f1bae83bbbebc74dc055f
#
_entry.id   865cf88f519f1bae83bbbebc74dc055f
#
_cell.length_a   1.000
_cell.length_b   1.000
_cell.length_c   1.000
_cell.angle_alpha   90.00
_cell.angle_beta   90.00
_cell.angle_gamma   90.00
#
_symmetry.space_group_name_H-M   'P 1'
#
loop_
_entity.id
_entity.type
_entity.pdbx_description
1 polymer ?
#
loop_
_entity_poly.entity_id
_entity_poly.type
_entity_poly.pdbx_seq_one_letter_code
_entity_poly.pdbx_strand_id
1 'polypeptide(L)'
;GASEVKLEMEDIKITIKTGSEKTETTIVQQAPMGMPQMPLATQAPIQSEGAGDTAKAEESKYIEITSPIIGTFYRKPSPDKDVFVEVGATVNPDTVVCMVEAMKLFNEIEAEVTGKIVKVLIEDGTPVEFGQPLFLVDPS
;
A
#
# COMPACT_ATOMS: atom_id res chain seq x y z
N GLY A 1 12.74 6.83 -39.22
CA GLY A 1 14.08 6.78 -38.68
C GLY A 1 14.04 6.20 -37.27
N ALA A 2 14.62 5.01 -37.11
CA ALA A 2 14.77 4.42 -35.79
C ALA A 2 15.86 5.20 -35.04
N SER A 3 15.51 5.84 -33.96
CA SER A 3 16.46 6.49 -33.07
C SER A 3 16.84 5.50 -31.98
N GLU A 4 18.06 4.98 -32.06
CA GLU A 4 18.67 4.19 -31.02
C GLU A 4 19.54 5.12 -30.16
N VAL A 5 19.23 5.20 -28.88
CA VAL A 5 20.06 5.91 -27.90
C VAL A 5 20.80 4.89 -27.06
N LYS A 6 22.12 4.88 -27.19
CA LYS A 6 23.01 4.02 -26.44
C LYS A 6 23.79 4.86 -25.45
N LEU A 7 23.54 4.67 -24.17
CA LEU A 7 24.32 5.25 -23.08
C LEU A 7 25.15 4.16 -22.42
N GLU A 8 26.46 4.31 -22.45
CA GLU A 8 27.42 3.37 -21.88
C GLU A 8 28.19 4.10 -20.77
N MET A 9 27.92 3.74 -19.53
CA MET A 9 28.74 4.08 -18.36
C MET A 9 29.42 2.81 -17.85
N GLU A 10 30.58 2.93 -17.21
CA GLU A 10 31.48 1.81 -16.89
C GLU A 10 30.82 0.65 -16.10
N ASP A 11 29.65 0.85 -15.48
CA ASP A 11 28.97 -0.19 -14.72
C ASP A 11 27.48 -0.42 -15.08
N ILE A 12 26.90 0.35 -16.00
CA ILE A 12 25.48 0.20 -16.38
C ILE A 12 25.30 0.34 -17.88
N LYS A 13 24.85 -0.75 -18.51
CA LYS A 13 24.49 -0.77 -19.93
C LYS A 13 22.97 -0.73 -20.09
N ILE A 14 22.44 0.42 -20.48
CA ILE A 14 21.02 0.59 -20.77
C ILE A 14 20.84 0.73 -22.27
N THR A 15 20.09 -0.21 -22.86
CA THR A 15 19.70 -0.16 -24.28
C THR A 15 18.20 0.05 -24.38
N ILE A 16 17.78 1.21 -24.88
CA ILE A 16 16.37 1.52 -25.13
C ILE A 16 16.10 1.38 -26.62
N LYS A 17 15.27 0.41 -27.03
CA LYS A 17 14.76 0.25 -28.38
C LYS A 17 13.32 0.66 -28.45
N THR A 18 13.01 1.73 -29.16
CA THR A 18 11.65 2.14 -29.45
C THR A 18 11.22 1.50 -30.78
N GLY A 19 10.57 0.34 -30.66
CA GLY A 19 9.93 -0.33 -31.80
C GLY A 19 8.49 0.07 -31.90
N SER A 20 8.09 0.71 -33.01
CA SER A 20 6.68 0.90 -33.39
C SER A 20 6.14 -0.41 -33.91
N GLU A 21 5.51 -1.21 -33.10
CA GLU A 21 4.71 -2.34 -33.59
C GLU A 21 3.31 -1.84 -33.90
N LYS A 22 3.00 -1.82 -35.21
CA LYS A 22 1.63 -1.71 -35.71
C LYS A 22 0.94 -3.03 -35.40
N THR A 23 0.05 -3.04 -34.46
CA THR A 23 -0.88 -4.16 -34.25
C THR A 23 -1.99 -4.05 -35.29
N GLU A 24 -1.89 -4.84 -36.35
CA GLU A 24 -3.02 -5.09 -37.24
C GLU A 24 -4.02 -6.01 -36.52
N THR A 25 -5.14 -5.43 -36.11
CA THR A 25 -6.28 -6.18 -35.58
C THR A 25 -6.99 -6.83 -36.73
N THR A 26 -6.73 -8.10 -37.01
CA THR A 26 -7.53 -8.92 -37.94
C THR A 26 -8.85 -9.25 -37.25
N ILE A 27 -9.91 -8.56 -37.66
CA ILE A 27 -11.29 -8.90 -37.27
C ILE A 27 -11.69 -10.13 -38.05
N VAL A 28 -11.67 -11.31 -37.43
CA VAL A 28 -12.27 -12.51 -37.96
C VAL A 28 -13.77 -12.43 -37.67
N GLN A 29 -14.52 -12.12 -38.71
CA GLN A 29 -15.99 -12.16 -38.72
C GLN A 29 -16.44 -13.63 -38.79
N GLN A 30 -16.78 -14.21 -37.65
CA GLN A 30 -17.35 -15.55 -37.58
C GLN A 30 -18.87 -15.48 -37.65
N ALA A 31 -19.43 -16.15 -38.64
CA ALA A 31 -20.85 -16.27 -38.91
C ALA A 31 -21.58 -17.03 -37.77
N PRO A 32 -22.91 -16.79 -37.60
CA PRO A 32 -23.66 -17.38 -36.51
C PRO A 32 -24.03 -18.82 -36.81
N MET A 33 -23.53 -19.75 -36.03
CA MET A 33 -24.02 -21.11 -35.97
C MET A 33 -24.90 -21.31 -34.74
N GLY A 34 -26.04 -21.94 -34.96
CA GLY A 34 -27.19 -22.09 -34.09
C GLY A 34 -26.94 -22.55 -32.68
N MET A 35 -27.74 -22.01 -31.80
CA MET A 35 -27.88 -22.40 -30.39
C MET A 35 -28.57 -23.76 -30.26
N PRO A 36 -28.07 -24.68 -29.44
CA PRO A 36 -28.91 -25.60 -28.70
C PRO A 36 -29.32 -24.96 -27.38
N GLN A 37 -30.58 -24.81 -27.18
CA GLN A 37 -31.23 -24.40 -25.94
C GLN A 37 -31.00 -25.47 -24.88
N MET A 38 -30.23 -25.14 -23.83
CA MET A 38 -30.13 -25.95 -22.62
C MET A 38 -31.08 -25.42 -21.55
N PRO A 39 -31.68 -26.31 -20.75
CA PRO A 39 -32.75 -25.93 -19.82
C PRO A 39 -32.24 -25.06 -18.66
N LEU A 40 -33.11 -24.14 -18.30
CA LEU A 40 -33.01 -23.23 -17.19
C LEU A 40 -32.82 -23.99 -15.86
N ALA A 41 -31.60 -24.10 -15.39
CA ALA A 41 -31.34 -24.50 -14.00
C ALA A 41 -31.53 -23.28 -13.12
N THR A 42 -32.54 -23.36 -12.28
CA THR A 42 -32.85 -22.43 -11.20
C THR A 42 -31.60 -22.25 -10.31
N GLN A 43 -30.90 -21.16 -10.49
CA GLN A 43 -29.84 -20.77 -9.53
C GLN A 43 -30.52 -20.19 -8.27
N ALA A 44 -30.41 -20.93 -7.20
CA ALA A 44 -30.65 -20.40 -5.86
C ALA A 44 -29.75 -19.21 -5.61
N PRO A 45 -30.21 -18.15 -4.94
CA PRO A 45 -29.34 -17.02 -4.57
C PRO A 45 -28.26 -17.54 -3.61
N ILE A 46 -27.01 -17.51 -4.05
CA ILE A 46 -25.87 -17.63 -3.15
C ILE A 46 -25.90 -16.35 -2.33
N GLN A 47 -26.37 -16.46 -1.09
CA GLN A 47 -26.12 -15.44 -0.08
C GLN A 47 -24.61 -15.39 0.09
N SER A 48 -24.00 -14.39 -0.52
CA SER A 48 -22.68 -13.92 -0.14
C SER A 48 -22.85 -13.31 1.24
N GLU A 49 -22.61 -14.10 2.28
CA GLU A 49 -22.46 -13.58 3.63
C GLU A 49 -21.28 -12.61 3.59
N GLY A 50 -21.64 -11.33 3.75
CA GLY A 50 -20.70 -10.22 3.86
C GLY A 50 -19.86 -10.35 5.11
N ALA A 51 -18.69 -10.95 4.98
CA ALA A 51 -17.62 -10.90 5.99
C ALA A 51 -16.76 -9.63 5.86
N GLY A 52 -17.33 -8.54 5.35
CA GLY A 52 -16.61 -7.29 5.09
C GLY A 52 -17.01 -6.10 5.96
N ASP A 53 -18.08 -6.20 6.75
CA ASP A 53 -18.63 -5.01 7.41
C ASP A 53 -18.30 -4.91 8.91
N THR A 54 -17.82 -5.98 9.53
CA THR A 54 -17.44 -5.96 10.95
C THR A 54 -16.05 -5.36 11.18
N ALA A 55 -15.13 -5.47 10.23
CA ALA A 55 -13.79 -4.89 10.37
C ALA A 55 -13.82 -3.34 10.30
N LYS A 56 -14.71 -2.77 9.49
CA LYS A 56 -14.81 -1.31 9.31
C LYS A 56 -15.54 -0.61 10.47
N ALA A 57 -16.38 -1.33 11.19
CA ALA A 57 -17.10 -0.79 12.35
C ALA A 57 -16.23 -0.75 13.62
N GLU A 58 -15.22 -1.60 13.73
CA GLU A 58 -14.29 -1.58 14.86
C GLU A 58 -13.17 -0.55 14.67
N GLU A 59 -12.77 -0.27 13.44
CA GLU A 59 -11.76 0.75 13.14
C GLU A 59 -12.21 2.17 13.50
N SER A 60 -13.52 2.44 13.53
CA SER A 60 -14.07 3.75 13.91
C SER A 60 -13.90 4.12 15.40
N LYS A 61 -13.46 3.20 16.24
CA LYS A 61 -13.17 3.44 17.66
C LYS A 61 -11.71 3.81 17.92
N TYR A 62 -10.85 3.57 16.94
CA TYR A 62 -9.42 3.81 17.07
C TYR A 62 -9.04 5.18 16.52
N ILE A 63 -8.04 5.77 17.12
CA ILE A 63 -7.41 7.00 16.64
C ILE A 63 -6.27 6.61 15.71
N GLU A 64 -6.18 7.27 14.57
CA GLU A 64 -5.08 7.08 13.63
C GLU A 64 -3.94 8.06 13.93
N ILE A 65 -2.73 7.54 14.07
CA ILE A 65 -1.52 8.36 14.03
C ILE A 65 -1.10 8.45 12.57
N THR A 66 -1.04 9.68 12.04
CA THR A 66 -0.72 9.95 10.64
C THR A 66 0.67 10.56 10.47
N SER A 67 1.24 10.43 9.28
CA SER A 67 2.52 11.04 8.98
C SER A 67 2.36 12.56 8.78
N PRO A 68 3.12 13.40 9.52
CA PRO A 68 3.11 14.85 9.33
C PRO A 68 3.94 15.32 8.14
N ILE A 69 4.70 14.43 7.52
CA ILE A 69 5.59 14.74 6.39
C ILE A 69 5.62 13.59 5.37
N ILE A 70 6.03 13.90 4.15
CA ILE A 70 6.33 12.90 3.13
C ILE A 70 7.75 12.37 3.34
N GLY A 71 7.96 11.07 3.18
CA GLY A 71 9.28 10.46 3.33
C GLY A 71 9.22 8.95 3.36
N THR A 72 10.24 8.33 3.93
CA THR A 72 10.32 6.89 4.15
C THR A 72 10.11 6.58 5.62
N PHE A 73 9.15 5.72 5.90
CA PHE A 73 8.78 5.30 7.25
C PHE A 73 9.76 4.26 7.80
N TYR A 74 10.24 4.46 9.03
CA TYR A 74 11.05 3.49 9.75
C TYR A 74 10.49 3.25 11.15
N ARG A 75 10.39 1.99 11.53
CA ARG A 75 9.95 1.57 12.87
C ARG A 75 11.06 1.59 13.90
N LYS A 76 12.31 1.72 13.45
CA LYS A 76 13.53 1.63 14.26
C LYS A 76 14.42 2.83 14.02
N PRO A 77 15.19 3.29 15.03
CA PRO A 77 16.17 4.34 14.82
C PRO A 77 17.40 3.88 14.02
N SER A 78 17.66 2.56 14.01
CA SER A 78 18.69 1.94 13.19
C SER A 78 18.45 0.43 13.07
N PRO A 79 19.06 -0.26 12.07
CA PRO A 79 18.87 -1.69 11.86
C PRO A 79 19.20 -2.58 13.07
N ASP A 80 20.13 -2.13 13.91
CA ASP A 80 20.61 -2.86 15.09
C ASP A 80 19.84 -2.54 16.37
N LYS A 81 18.83 -1.67 16.29
CA LYS A 81 18.02 -1.26 17.44
C LYS A 81 16.61 -1.85 17.38
N ASP A 82 16.00 -1.91 18.55
CA ASP A 82 14.60 -2.33 18.69
C ASP A 82 13.66 -1.29 18.07
N VAL A 83 12.42 -1.72 17.79
CA VAL A 83 11.36 -0.84 17.32
C VAL A 83 10.99 0.17 18.40
N PHE A 84 10.60 1.38 18.00
CA PHE A 84 10.15 2.43 18.94
C PHE A 84 8.94 1.96 19.75
N VAL A 85 7.96 1.34 19.08
CA VAL A 85 6.76 0.79 19.73
C VAL A 85 6.34 -0.52 19.07
N GLU A 86 5.74 -1.41 19.87
CA GLU A 86 5.15 -2.66 19.43
C GLU A 86 3.62 -2.60 19.51
N VAL A 87 2.96 -3.52 18.81
CA VAL A 87 1.52 -3.72 18.96
C VAL A 87 1.24 -4.14 20.41
N GLY A 88 0.33 -3.44 21.07
CA GLY A 88 0.01 -3.61 22.48
C GLY A 88 0.77 -2.69 23.44
N ALA A 89 1.72 -1.90 22.96
CA ALA A 89 2.41 -0.91 23.77
C ALA A 89 1.48 0.29 24.10
N THR A 90 1.61 0.81 25.30
CA THR A 90 0.93 2.05 25.70
C THR A 90 1.80 3.23 25.30
N VAL A 91 1.18 4.23 24.68
CA VAL A 91 1.82 5.46 24.24
C VAL A 91 1.18 6.68 24.89
N ASN A 92 1.97 7.72 25.05
CA ASN A 92 1.55 9.05 25.48
C ASN A 92 1.86 10.05 24.36
N PRO A 93 1.36 11.29 24.43
CA PRO A 93 1.56 12.28 23.37
C PRO A 93 3.04 12.50 22.99
N ASP A 94 3.94 12.48 23.97
CA ASP A 94 5.39 12.69 23.78
C ASP A 94 6.16 11.40 23.44
N THR A 95 5.45 10.27 23.21
CA THR A 95 6.09 8.99 22.90
C THR A 95 6.43 8.93 21.41
N VAL A 96 7.72 8.80 21.10
CA VAL A 96 8.17 8.56 19.72
C VAL A 96 7.70 7.17 19.27
N VAL A 97 6.94 7.11 18.19
CA VAL A 97 6.36 5.87 17.65
C VAL A 97 7.07 5.36 16.41
N CYS A 98 7.67 6.25 15.66
CA CYS A 98 8.40 5.92 14.43
C CYS A 98 9.32 7.07 14.01
N MET A 99 9.99 6.87 12.91
CA MET A 99 10.84 7.86 12.27
C MET A 99 10.51 7.95 10.79
N VAL A 100 10.51 9.16 10.24
CA VAL A 100 10.34 9.38 8.81
C VAL A 100 11.55 10.10 8.25
N GLU A 101 12.20 9.49 7.27
CA GLU A 101 13.30 10.08 6.55
C GLU A 101 12.78 10.93 5.39
N ALA A 102 13.05 12.20 5.43
CA ALA A 102 12.75 13.15 4.37
C ALA A 102 14.00 13.96 4.03
N MET A 103 14.40 14.01 2.77
CA MET A 103 15.56 14.79 2.31
C MET A 103 16.88 14.49 3.08
N LYS A 104 17.10 13.21 3.42
CA LYS A 104 18.25 12.72 4.23
C LYS A 104 18.25 13.20 5.69
N LEU A 105 17.14 13.71 6.16
CA LEU A 105 16.91 14.06 7.55
C LEU A 105 15.95 13.06 8.17
N PHE A 106 16.30 12.56 9.34
CA PHE A 106 15.47 11.66 10.12
C PHE A 106 14.64 12.46 11.12
N ASN A 107 13.32 12.39 10.97
CA ASN A 107 12.39 13.08 11.84
C ASN A 107 11.67 12.05 12.70
N GLU A 108 11.79 12.18 14.01
CA GLU A 108 11.04 11.37 14.96
C GLU A 108 9.59 11.84 15.00
N ILE A 109 8.66 10.89 14.93
CA ILE A 109 7.22 11.15 14.96
C ILE A 109 6.68 10.70 16.31
N GLU A 110 6.05 11.63 17.02
CA GLU A 110 5.39 11.39 18.30
C GLU A 110 3.96 10.91 18.10
N ALA A 111 3.42 10.23 19.11
CA ALA A 111 2.06 9.68 19.06
C ALA A 111 0.98 10.78 19.03
N GLU A 112 1.23 11.92 19.70
CA GLU A 112 0.29 13.04 19.90
C GLU A 112 -1.02 12.63 20.60
N VAL A 113 -1.18 11.36 20.95
CA VAL A 113 -2.35 10.79 21.61
C VAL A 113 -1.93 9.84 22.73
N THR A 114 -2.82 9.66 23.71
CA THR A 114 -2.66 8.64 24.75
C THR A 114 -3.49 7.43 24.39
N GLY A 115 -2.93 6.25 24.52
CA GLY A 115 -3.65 5.01 24.26
C GLY A 115 -2.73 3.82 24.06
N LYS A 116 -3.28 2.76 23.48
CA LYS A 116 -2.57 1.51 23.20
C LYS A 116 -2.48 1.25 21.71
N ILE A 117 -1.29 0.95 21.21
CA ILE A 117 -1.10 0.58 19.79
C ILE A 117 -1.85 -0.70 19.49
N VAL A 118 -2.84 -0.65 18.60
CA VAL A 118 -3.64 -1.79 18.16
C VAL A 118 -3.03 -2.44 16.93
N LYS A 119 -2.59 -1.61 15.99
CA LYS A 119 -2.06 -2.09 14.71
C LYS A 119 -1.05 -1.13 14.13
N VAL A 120 -0.06 -1.67 13.45
CA VAL A 120 0.85 -0.93 12.56
C VAL A 120 0.36 -1.12 11.14
N LEU A 121 0.10 -0.04 10.42
CA LEU A 121 -0.50 -0.05 9.09
C LEU A 121 0.54 -0.07 7.97
N ILE A 122 1.77 0.38 8.27
CA ILE A 122 2.83 0.57 7.29
C ILE A 122 4.03 -0.30 7.66
N GLU A 123 4.64 -0.92 6.67
CA GLU A 123 5.85 -1.71 6.83
C GLU A 123 7.10 -0.83 6.91
N ASP A 124 8.14 -1.35 7.58
CA ASP A 124 9.44 -0.69 7.70
C ASP A 124 10.07 -0.45 6.32
N GLY A 125 10.62 0.76 6.11
CA GLY A 125 11.22 1.15 4.83
C GLY A 125 10.23 1.52 3.71
N THR A 126 8.95 1.72 4.02
CA THR A 126 7.93 2.06 3.02
C THR A 126 7.81 3.59 2.85
N PRO A 127 7.70 4.10 1.61
CA PRO A 127 7.39 5.50 1.36
C PRO A 127 5.98 5.84 1.89
N VAL A 128 5.87 6.98 2.56
CA VAL A 128 4.61 7.50 3.10
C VAL A 128 4.37 8.94 2.68
N GLU A 129 3.08 9.29 2.59
CA GLU A 129 2.64 10.63 2.23
C GLU A 129 2.16 11.42 3.46
N PHE A 130 2.01 12.74 3.30
CA PHE A 130 1.44 13.59 4.33
C PHE A 130 0.00 13.16 4.66
N GLY A 131 -0.30 13.01 5.94
CA GLY A 131 -1.61 12.58 6.42
C GLY A 131 -1.91 11.08 6.23
N GLN A 132 -0.94 10.28 5.78
CA GLN A 132 -1.12 8.85 5.64
C GLN A 132 -1.16 8.16 7.01
N PRO A 133 -2.17 7.32 7.30
CA PRO A 133 -2.25 6.55 8.55
C PRO A 133 -1.07 5.58 8.71
N LEU A 134 -0.41 5.62 9.86
CA LEU A 134 0.75 4.80 10.21
C LEU A 134 0.39 3.75 11.27
N PHE A 135 -0.36 4.15 12.28
CA PHE A 135 -0.75 3.31 13.42
C PHE A 135 -2.22 3.50 13.76
N LEU A 136 -2.84 2.45 14.31
CA LEU A 136 -4.12 2.54 15.00
C LEU A 136 -3.89 2.47 16.51
N VAL A 137 -4.51 3.37 17.25
CA VAL A 137 -4.42 3.52 18.70
C VAL A 137 -5.80 3.41 19.33
N ASP A 138 -5.92 2.58 20.34
CA ASP A 138 -7.09 2.52 21.21
C ASP A 138 -6.94 3.58 22.32
N PRO A 139 -7.80 4.59 22.38
CA PRO A 139 -7.72 5.67 23.36
C PRO A 139 -8.21 5.30 24.76
N SER A 140 -8.56 4.04 25.01
CA SER A 140 -9.12 3.57 26.29
C SER A 140 -8.11 3.47 27.42
#